data_4a1d6a47fd5134a20ee217ac4a98bef7
#
_entry.id   4a1d6a47fd5134a20ee217ac4a98bef7
#
_cell.length_a   1.000
_cell.length_b   1.000
_cell.length_c   1.000
_cell.angle_alpha   90.00
_cell.angle_beta   90.00
_cell.angle_gamma   90.00
#
_symmetry.space_group_name_H-M   'P 1'
#
loop_
_entity.id
_entity.type
_entity.pdbx_description
1 polymer ?
#
loop_
_entity_poly.entity_id
_entity_poly.type
_entity_poly.pdbx_seq_one_letter_code
_entity_poly.pdbx_strand_id
1 'polypeptide(L)'
;MAKRRLNGDGMVRKRKDGRWEGRIIVGNKSDGKPIYRSVFAKTQKELLVSFNKLKAFYEDMHLTDESCITLSDWLDKWIEEYKRPIIRDSTVKSYYNYANHYIKPYLGSKRLTQLTTESIQRMYNTLKKSGRVIPNETKGSTLSNAMVRGVHMMLHEALDSAVGEGLIPINPTEGTTIPKLEKKPKPVLLEEQIEQFMKVIEDDPMWHDFFYTELMTGLRRGEICGLQWKDFDEEAGTLHVQRTIKFLNNSLMVGETKTNEGNRKFVLPKSVADMFKERKKTCYTEWVFPQQYKPELPVNPATAYHALKRILMEAGLPDMRFHDLRHTFATHAASSGIDPRTLSGILGHTKASFTLDTYTHVTTDMQKQAAKVVGNYLTDIFGEELKPWEDEEKTVMEL
;
A
#
# COMPACT_ATOMS: atom_id res chain seq x y z
N MET A 1 -28.93 -53.50 29.00
CA MET A 1 -27.58 -53.51 28.42
C MET A 1 -27.28 -52.13 27.84
N ALA A 2 -26.28 -51.42 28.34
CA ALA A 2 -25.91 -50.14 27.77
C ALA A 2 -25.35 -50.33 26.36
N LYS A 3 -25.93 -49.67 25.36
CA LYS A 3 -25.42 -49.66 23.99
C LYS A 3 -23.98 -49.19 23.98
N ARG A 4 -23.04 -50.00 23.48
CA ARG A 4 -21.63 -49.64 23.25
C ARG A 4 -21.63 -48.49 22.25
N ARG A 5 -21.09 -47.34 22.63
CA ARG A 5 -20.94 -46.17 21.75
C ARG A 5 -19.96 -46.50 20.62
N LEU A 6 -20.24 -46.02 19.42
CA LEU A 6 -19.36 -46.15 18.26
C LEU A 6 -18.02 -45.48 18.52
N ASN A 7 -16.92 -46.07 18.03
CA ASN A 7 -15.60 -45.45 18.07
C ASN A 7 -15.66 -44.11 17.31
N GLY A 8 -15.31 -43.01 17.98
CA GLY A 8 -15.36 -41.66 17.42
C GLY A 8 -16.36 -40.71 18.09
N ASP A 9 -17.35 -41.24 18.83
CA ASP A 9 -18.41 -40.44 19.45
C ASP A 9 -17.97 -39.57 20.65
N GLY A 10 -16.70 -39.71 21.07
CA GLY A 10 -16.14 -39.00 22.22
C GLY A 10 -16.64 -39.51 23.56
N MET A 11 -16.14 -38.95 24.65
CA MET A 11 -16.46 -39.34 26.02
C MET A 11 -17.13 -38.19 26.78
N VAL A 12 -18.22 -38.52 27.48
CA VAL A 12 -18.88 -37.60 28.42
C VAL A 12 -18.85 -38.23 29.80
N ARG A 13 -18.32 -37.55 30.81
CA ARG A 13 -18.29 -38.03 32.19
C ARG A 13 -18.48 -36.90 33.19
N LYS A 14 -18.94 -37.27 34.40
CA LYS A 14 -18.95 -36.41 35.57
C LYS A 14 -17.62 -36.59 36.31
N ARG A 15 -16.93 -35.51 36.59
CA ARG A 15 -15.62 -35.47 37.30
C ARG A 15 -15.87 -35.54 38.83
N LYS A 16 -14.79 -35.85 39.56
CA LYS A 16 -14.82 -35.85 41.04
C LYS A 16 -15.06 -34.47 41.61
N ASP A 17 -14.73 -33.40 40.86
CA ASP A 17 -14.96 -32.01 41.25
C ASP A 17 -16.40 -31.52 40.94
N GLY A 18 -17.31 -32.43 40.58
CA GLY A 18 -18.73 -32.15 40.33
C GLY A 18 -19.02 -31.61 38.92
N ARG A 19 -18.04 -31.18 38.16
CA ARG A 19 -18.22 -30.70 36.76
C ARG A 19 -18.39 -31.84 35.77
N TRP A 20 -19.08 -31.56 34.69
CA TRP A 20 -19.19 -32.47 33.55
C TRP A 20 -18.05 -32.17 32.54
N GLU A 21 -17.45 -33.23 31.98
CA GLU A 21 -16.41 -33.17 30.96
C GLU A 21 -16.87 -33.94 29.73
N GLY A 22 -16.79 -33.25 28.58
CA GLY A 22 -16.92 -33.86 27.25
C GLY A 22 -15.56 -33.85 26.55
N ARG A 23 -15.14 -34.99 26.00
CA ARG A 23 -13.82 -35.18 25.40
C ARG A 23 -13.91 -35.92 24.07
N ILE A 24 -13.31 -35.38 23.01
CA ILE A 24 -13.20 -36.02 21.69
C ILE A 24 -11.76 -36.21 21.32
N ILE A 25 -11.48 -37.17 20.44
CA ILE A 25 -10.21 -37.32 19.72
C ILE A 25 -10.33 -36.52 18.44
N VAL A 26 -9.37 -35.65 18.19
CA VAL A 26 -9.39 -34.74 17.03
C VAL A 26 -8.20 -35.00 16.07
N GLY A 27 -7.38 -36.00 16.37
CA GLY A 27 -6.24 -36.39 15.56
C GLY A 27 -5.24 -37.24 16.36
N ASN A 28 -4.09 -37.50 15.77
CA ASN A 28 -2.99 -38.25 16.38
C ASN A 28 -1.68 -37.49 16.30
N LYS A 29 -0.81 -37.66 17.29
CA LYS A 29 0.55 -37.17 17.30
C LYS A 29 1.43 -38.03 16.41
N SER A 30 2.64 -37.56 16.07
CA SER A 30 3.65 -38.31 15.34
C SER A 30 4.04 -39.66 16.00
N ASP A 31 3.92 -39.76 17.34
CA ASP A 31 4.13 -40.97 18.13
C ASP A 31 2.89 -41.88 18.19
N GLY A 32 1.85 -41.61 17.41
CA GLY A 32 0.58 -42.34 17.34
C GLY A 32 -0.39 -42.07 18.50
N LYS A 33 -0.03 -41.27 19.50
CA LYS A 33 -0.93 -40.95 20.61
C LYS A 33 -2.03 -39.99 20.20
N PRO A 34 -3.28 -40.20 20.67
CA PRO A 34 -4.41 -39.36 20.30
C PRO A 34 -4.32 -37.92 20.87
N ILE A 35 -4.66 -36.93 20.02
CA ILE A 35 -4.84 -35.56 20.43
C ILE A 35 -6.29 -35.37 20.90
N TYR A 36 -6.45 -34.92 22.13
CA TYR A 36 -7.75 -34.73 22.73
C TYR A 36 -8.16 -33.24 22.80
N ARG A 37 -9.46 -33.00 22.69
CA ARG A 37 -10.08 -31.72 23.05
C ARG A 37 -11.20 -31.98 24.06
N SER A 38 -11.32 -31.11 25.05
CA SER A 38 -12.30 -31.25 26.13
C SER A 38 -13.04 -29.95 26.36
N VAL A 39 -14.34 -30.08 26.67
CA VAL A 39 -15.19 -28.99 27.17
C VAL A 39 -15.72 -29.37 28.54
N PHE A 40 -15.97 -28.35 29.36
CA PHE A 40 -16.43 -28.51 30.71
C PHE A 40 -17.66 -27.64 30.94
N ALA A 41 -18.63 -28.18 31.73
CA ALA A 41 -19.81 -27.42 32.12
C ALA A 41 -20.26 -27.82 33.54
N LYS A 42 -21.08 -26.99 34.17
CA LYS A 42 -21.66 -27.26 35.50
C LYS A 42 -22.79 -28.30 35.40
N THR A 43 -23.55 -28.27 34.31
CA THR A 43 -24.67 -29.20 34.08
C THR A 43 -24.43 -30.07 32.85
N GLN A 44 -25.04 -31.24 32.82
CA GLN A 44 -24.96 -32.15 31.67
C GLN A 44 -25.58 -31.54 30.42
N LYS A 45 -26.70 -30.79 30.58
CA LYS A 45 -27.37 -30.12 29.45
C LYS A 45 -26.50 -29.08 28.78
N GLU A 46 -25.85 -28.22 29.55
CA GLU A 46 -24.88 -27.23 29.04
C GLU A 46 -23.68 -27.92 28.39
N LEU A 47 -23.19 -29.02 28.99
CA LEU A 47 -22.11 -29.80 28.41
C LEU A 47 -22.48 -30.33 27.03
N LEU A 48 -23.66 -30.93 26.86
CA LEU A 48 -24.08 -31.51 25.57
C LEU A 48 -24.16 -30.47 24.47
N VAL A 49 -24.63 -29.25 24.75
CA VAL A 49 -24.64 -28.15 23.79
C VAL A 49 -23.21 -27.77 23.38
N SER A 50 -22.32 -27.58 24.35
CA SER A 50 -20.93 -27.23 24.11
C SER A 50 -20.16 -28.36 23.41
N PHE A 51 -20.47 -29.60 23.77
CA PHE A 51 -19.86 -30.79 23.21
C PHE A 51 -20.25 -31.05 21.75
N ASN A 52 -21.53 -30.83 21.41
CA ASN A 52 -21.99 -30.91 20.01
C ASN A 52 -21.36 -29.79 19.15
N LYS A 53 -21.22 -28.58 19.69
CA LYS A 53 -20.47 -27.52 19.01
C LYS A 53 -18.99 -27.91 18.80
N LEU A 54 -18.34 -28.50 19.81
CA LEU A 54 -16.97 -29.00 19.68
C LEU A 54 -16.85 -30.10 18.65
N LYS A 55 -17.82 -31.04 18.60
CA LYS A 55 -17.86 -32.10 17.57
C LYS A 55 -17.93 -31.49 16.18
N ALA A 56 -18.94 -30.67 15.93
CA ALA A 56 -19.18 -30.04 14.63
C ALA A 56 -17.94 -29.18 14.20
N PHE A 57 -17.26 -28.58 15.15
CA PHE A 57 -16.05 -27.78 14.86
C PHE A 57 -14.85 -28.64 14.37
N TYR A 58 -14.76 -29.90 14.81
CA TYR A 58 -13.66 -30.82 14.46
C TYR A 58 -14.08 -31.98 13.57
N GLU A 59 -15.31 -32.01 13.04
CA GLU A 59 -15.92 -33.18 12.37
C GLU A 59 -15.08 -33.60 11.14
N ASP A 60 -14.50 -32.64 10.42
CA ASP A 60 -13.69 -32.86 9.22
C ASP A 60 -12.18 -32.67 9.44
N MET A 61 -11.73 -32.56 10.71
CA MET A 61 -10.33 -32.27 11.02
C MET A 61 -9.57 -33.46 11.60
N HIS A 62 -8.43 -33.76 11.00
CA HIS A 62 -7.42 -34.68 11.56
C HIS A 62 -6.22 -33.87 12.05
N LEU A 63 -6.24 -33.42 13.32
CA LEU A 63 -5.13 -32.68 13.89
C LEU A 63 -3.89 -33.59 14.05
N THR A 64 -2.74 -33.11 13.58
CA THR A 64 -1.41 -33.70 13.77
C THR A 64 -0.62 -32.89 14.80
N ASP A 65 0.61 -33.28 15.10
CA ASP A 65 1.52 -32.46 15.93
C ASP A 65 1.73 -31.07 15.31
N GLU A 66 1.71 -30.97 13.98
CA GLU A 66 1.81 -29.70 13.24
C GLU A 66 0.62 -28.75 13.52
N SER A 67 -0.57 -29.31 13.81
CA SER A 67 -1.74 -28.49 14.23
C SER A 67 -1.57 -27.87 15.63
N CYS A 68 -0.54 -28.28 16.38
CA CYS A 68 -0.19 -27.69 17.67
C CYS A 68 0.75 -26.50 17.56
N ILE A 69 1.12 -26.11 16.32
CA ILE A 69 1.99 -24.97 16.03
C ILE A 69 1.47 -23.67 16.66
N THR A 70 2.37 -22.82 17.14
CA THR A 70 2.00 -21.49 17.61
C THR A 70 1.76 -20.55 16.43
N LEU A 71 1.04 -19.45 16.66
CA LEU A 71 0.88 -18.42 15.62
C LEU A 71 2.23 -17.82 15.21
N SER A 72 3.18 -17.68 16.16
CA SER A 72 4.53 -17.19 15.85
C SER A 72 5.23 -18.08 14.84
N ASP A 73 5.29 -19.39 15.11
CA ASP A 73 6.00 -20.37 14.28
C ASP A 73 5.31 -20.52 12.91
N TRP A 74 3.95 -20.50 12.91
CA TRP A 74 3.19 -20.53 11.66
C TRP A 74 3.49 -19.33 10.78
N LEU A 75 3.48 -18.10 11.35
CA LEU A 75 3.78 -16.89 10.57
C LEU A 75 5.17 -16.92 9.96
N ASP A 76 6.18 -17.40 10.70
CA ASP A 76 7.53 -17.53 10.16
C ASP A 76 7.58 -18.55 9.03
N LYS A 77 7.02 -19.74 9.22
CA LYS A 77 6.91 -20.78 8.19
C LYS A 77 6.16 -20.25 6.97
N TRP A 78 5.00 -19.64 7.17
CA TRP A 78 4.17 -19.13 6.09
C TRP A 78 4.86 -18.02 5.26
N ILE A 79 5.56 -17.08 5.92
CA ILE A 79 6.31 -16.04 5.22
C ILE A 79 7.44 -16.65 4.39
N GLU A 80 8.22 -17.58 4.96
CA GLU A 80 9.38 -18.16 4.28
C GLU A 80 8.99 -19.13 3.17
N GLU A 81 8.08 -20.06 3.44
CA GLU A 81 7.79 -21.17 2.53
C GLU A 81 6.73 -20.81 1.49
N TYR A 82 5.69 -20.03 1.88
CA TYR A 82 4.56 -19.74 1.00
C TYR A 82 4.65 -18.37 0.34
N LYS A 83 5.25 -17.37 1.01
CA LYS A 83 5.25 -15.99 0.49
C LYS A 83 6.55 -15.57 -0.14
N ARG A 84 7.69 -15.84 0.47
CA ARG A 84 9.00 -15.45 -0.06
C ARG A 84 9.22 -15.86 -1.53
N PRO A 85 8.80 -17.04 -2.00
CA PRO A 85 9.01 -17.43 -3.41
C PRO A 85 8.19 -16.61 -4.42
N ILE A 86 7.09 -15.97 -3.99
CA ILE A 86 6.12 -15.36 -4.91
C ILE A 86 5.97 -13.85 -4.74
N ILE A 87 6.46 -13.26 -3.64
CA ILE A 87 6.37 -11.84 -3.39
C ILE A 87 7.74 -11.17 -3.37
N ARG A 88 7.78 -9.85 -3.60
CA ARG A 88 9.03 -9.08 -3.59
C ARG A 88 9.59 -8.95 -2.17
N ASP A 89 10.93 -8.89 -2.04
CA ASP A 89 11.64 -8.73 -0.75
C ASP A 89 11.12 -7.56 0.11
N SER A 90 10.75 -6.45 -0.53
CA SER A 90 10.15 -5.31 0.18
C SER A 90 8.80 -5.66 0.84
N THR A 91 8.02 -6.56 0.24
CA THR A 91 6.76 -7.06 0.81
C THR A 91 7.04 -8.07 1.91
N VAL A 92 8.02 -8.97 1.71
CA VAL A 92 8.50 -9.90 2.76
C VAL A 92 8.92 -9.10 3.99
N LYS A 93 9.73 -8.05 3.82
CA LYS A 93 10.14 -7.17 4.93
C LYS A 93 8.94 -6.52 5.64
N SER A 94 7.92 -6.11 4.90
CA SER A 94 6.68 -5.56 5.47
C SER A 94 5.92 -6.62 6.26
N TYR A 95 5.84 -7.86 5.79
CA TYR A 95 5.18 -8.97 6.46
C TYR A 95 5.89 -9.32 7.77
N TYR A 96 7.23 -9.38 7.78
CA TYR A 96 8.00 -9.54 9.02
C TYR A 96 7.79 -8.39 10.00
N ASN A 97 7.71 -7.15 9.49
CA ASN A 97 7.40 -6.01 10.34
C ASN A 97 6.01 -6.16 10.98
N TYR A 98 4.99 -6.56 10.21
CA TYR A 98 3.66 -6.81 10.75
C TYR A 98 3.66 -7.97 11.76
N ALA A 99 4.30 -9.08 11.44
CA ALA A 99 4.38 -10.23 12.32
C ALA A 99 5.08 -9.88 13.65
N ASN A 100 6.31 -9.34 13.57
CA ASN A 100 7.18 -9.19 14.74
C ASN A 100 6.75 -8.05 15.67
N HIS A 101 6.24 -6.94 15.11
CA HIS A 101 5.90 -5.77 15.93
C HIS A 101 4.42 -5.67 16.31
N TYR A 102 3.51 -6.28 15.52
CA TYR A 102 2.08 -6.04 15.69
C TYR A 102 1.26 -7.30 15.96
N ILE A 103 1.74 -8.50 15.64
CA ILE A 103 0.99 -9.74 15.85
C ILE A 103 1.60 -10.59 16.95
N LYS A 104 2.86 -10.97 16.81
CA LYS A 104 3.56 -11.89 17.75
C LYS A 104 3.57 -11.40 19.20
N PRO A 105 3.75 -10.11 19.52
CA PRO A 105 3.72 -9.64 20.92
C PRO A 105 2.39 -9.88 21.63
N TYR A 106 1.29 -9.98 20.88
CA TYR A 106 -0.06 -10.15 21.46
C TYR A 106 -0.60 -11.56 21.37
N LEU A 107 -0.33 -12.24 20.26
CA LEU A 107 -0.96 -13.53 19.94
C LEU A 107 0.05 -14.62 19.57
N GLY A 108 1.33 -14.30 19.42
CA GLY A 108 2.34 -15.23 18.90
C GLY A 108 2.49 -16.53 19.69
N SER A 109 2.37 -16.49 21.02
CA SER A 109 2.48 -17.66 21.88
C SER A 109 1.23 -18.57 21.88
N LYS A 110 0.12 -18.10 21.30
CA LYS A 110 -1.10 -18.91 21.20
C LYS A 110 -0.98 -19.94 20.09
N ARG A 111 -1.49 -21.14 20.34
CA ARG A 111 -1.66 -22.13 19.27
C ARG A 111 -2.71 -21.66 18.28
N LEU A 112 -2.59 -22.01 17.00
CA LEU A 112 -3.55 -21.65 15.96
C LEU A 112 -5.00 -22.04 16.37
N THR A 113 -5.17 -23.23 16.94
CA THR A 113 -6.47 -23.73 17.42
C THR A 113 -7.06 -23.00 18.62
N GLN A 114 -6.30 -22.11 19.25
CA GLN A 114 -6.73 -21.30 20.40
C GLN A 114 -7.04 -19.84 19.99
N LEU A 115 -6.81 -19.50 18.74
CA LEU A 115 -7.16 -18.18 18.25
C LEU A 115 -8.67 -18.04 18.16
N THR A 116 -9.17 -16.92 18.65
CA THR A 116 -10.60 -16.57 18.56
C THR A 116 -10.75 -15.21 17.94
N THR A 117 -11.87 -14.99 17.28
CA THR A 117 -12.24 -13.67 16.71
C THR A 117 -12.14 -12.57 17.76
N GLU A 118 -12.56 -12.85 19.02
CA GLU A 118 -12.48 -11.91 20.11
C GLU A 118 -11.03 -11.53 20.46
N SER A 119 -10.12 -12.51 20.52
CA SER A 119 -8.69 -12.24 20.84
C SER A 119 -8.02 -11.40 19.77
N ILE A 120 -8.34 -11.63 18.49
CA ILE A 120 -7.84 -10.86 17.36
C ILE A 120 -8.43 -9.44 17.36
N GLN A 121 -9.75 -9.32 17.63
CA GLN A 121 -10.40 -8.01 17.75
C GLN A 121 -9.79 -7.16 18.89
N ARG A 122 -9.51 -7.77 20.03
CA ARG A 122 -8.82 -7.08 21.14
C ARG A 122 -7.44 -6.58 20.73
N MET A 123 -6.68 -7.39 19.98
CA MET A 123 -5.39 -6.97 19.44
C MET A 123 -5.55 -5.74 18.52
N TYR A 124 -6.49 -5.74 17.56
CA TYR A 124 -6.71 -4.57 16.69
C TYR A 124 -7.09 -3.32 17.48
N ASN A 125 -7.95 -3.46 18.49
CA ASN A 125 -8.33 -2.35 19.35
C ASN A 125 -7.13 -1.79 20.15
N THR A 126 -6.25 -2.67 20.63
CA THR A 126 -5.02 -2.28 21.34
C THR A 126 -4.04 -1.60 20.37
N LEU A 127 -3.83 -2.16 19.18
CA LEU A 127 -2.98 -1.55 18.15
C LEU A 127 -3.48 -0.15 17.78
N LYS A 128 -4.78 0.04 17.67
CA LYS A 128 -5.35 1.35 17.38
C LYS A 128 -5.06 2.36 18.47
N LYS A 129 -5.11 1.98 19.74
CA LYS A 129 -4.89 2.87 20.89
C LYS A 129 -3.42 3.15 21.18
N SER A 130 -2.57 2.12 21.14
CA SER A 130 -1.18 2.16 21.61
C SER A 130 -0.21 1.26 20.85
N GLY A 131 -0.51 0.96 19.57
CA GLY A 131 0.29 0.01 18.78
C GLY A 131 1.53 0.61 18.12
N ARG A 132 1.79 1.88 18.24
CA ARG A 132 2.97 2.49 17.62
C ARG A 132 4.24 2.10 18.37
N VAL A 133 5.18 1.44 17.67
CA VAL A 133 6.45 0.96 18.23
C VAL A 133 7.30 2.12 18.79
N ILE A 134 7.39 3.21 18.01
CA ILE A 134 8.07 4.44 18.44
C ILE A 134 7.00 5.53 18.48
N PRO A 135 6.63 6.03 19.68
CA PRO A 135 5.71 7.14 19.81
C PRO A 135 6.17 8.36 19.00
N ASN A 136 5.21 9.11 18.48
CA ASN A 136 5.48 10.31 17.71
C ASN A 136 4.82 11.50 18.42
N GLU A 137 5.50 12.64 18.50
CA GLU A 137 5.03 13.84 19.21
C GLU A 137 3.64 14.29 18.75
N THR A 138 3.40 14.25 17.42
CA THR A 138 2.13 14.72 16.82
C THR A 138 1.02 13.68 16.82
N LYS A 139 1.35 12.37 16.83
CA LYS A 139 0.40 11.25 16.68
C LYS A 139 0.35 10.33 17.90
N GLY A 140 1.16 10.60 18.91
CA GLY A 140 1.24 9.80 20.13
C GLY A 140 1.59 8.34 19.85
N SER A 141 0.99 7.44 20.61
CA SER A 141 1.15 5.99 20.50
C SER A 141 0.16 5.30 19.56
N THR A 142 -0.79 6.04 18.95
CA THR A 142 -1.86 5.48 18.12
C THR A 142 -1.34 4.96 16.78
N LEU A 143 -1.85 3.82 16.32
CA LEU A 143 -1.57 3.29 15.00
C LEU A 143 -2.63 3.76 13.99
N SER A 144 -2.20 4.05 12.76
CA SER A 144 -3.13 4.49 11.70
C SER A 144 -4.10 3.37 11.30
N ASN A 145 -5.31 3.74 10.83
CA ASN A 145 -6.29 2.78 10.30
C ASN A 145 -5.71 1.95 9.16
N ALA A 146 -4.90 2.56 8.29
CA ALA A 146 -4.25 1.87 7.18
C ALA A 146 -3.26 0.79 7.66
N MET A 147 -2.50 1.06 8.73
CA MET A 147 -1.57 0.10 9.30
C MET A 147 -2.30 -1.08 9.95
N VAL A 148 -3.36 -0.82 10.74
CA VAL A 148 -4.18 -1.90 11.34
C VAL A 148 -4.80 -2.77 10.25
N ARG A 149 -5.27 -2.16 9.13
CA ARG A 149 -5.77 -2.92 7.98
C ARG A 149 -4.68 -3.75 7.31
N GLY A 150 -3.46 -3.22 7.17
CA GLY A 150 -2.33 -3.98 6.64
C GLY A 150 -1.98 -5.21 7.49
N VAL A 151 -1.98 -5.05 8.82
CA VAL A 151 -1.81 -6.15 9.76
C VAL A 151 -2.93 -7.18 9.62
N HIS A 152 -4.20 -6.72 9.51
CA HIS A 152 -5.34 -7.62 9.31
C HIS A 152 -5.22 -8.40 8.00
N MET A 153 -4.93 -7.74 6.88
CA MET A 153 -4.85 -8.40 5.57
C MET A 153 -3.78 -9.50 5.55
N MET A 154 -2.61 -9.21 6.12
CA MET A 154 -1.54 -10.21 6.23
C MET A 154 -1.93 -11.38 7.15
N LEU A 155 -2.51 -11.10 8.32
CA LEU A 155 -2.95 -12.14 9.25
C LEU A 155 -4.10 -12.98 8.68
N HIS A 156 -5.03 -12.34 7.98
CA HIS A 156 -6.15 -13.01 7.30
C HIS A 156 -5.61 -14.00 6.26
N GLU A 157 -4.73 -13.56 5.37
CA GLU A 157 -4.11 -14.40 4.34
C GLU A 157 -3.32 -15.58 4.94
N ALA A 158 -2.58 -15.34 6.03
CA ALA A 158 -1.84 -16.38 6.72
C ALA A 158 -2.75 -17.43 7.37
N LEU A 159 -3.88 -16.99 7.94
CA LEU A 159 -4.84 -17.91 8.57
C LEU A 159 -5.75 -18.61 7.54
N ASP A 160 -6.03 -17.99 6.38
CA ASP A 160 -6.65 -18.69 5.25
C ASP A 160 -5.77 -19.84 4.74
N SER A 161 -4.46 -19.59 4.64
CA SER A 161 -3.51 -20.65 4.30
C SER A 161 -3.51 -21.78 5.35
N ALA A 162 -3.64 -21.42 6.65
CA ALA A 162 -3.75 -22.41 7.73
C ALA A 162 -5.06 -23.23 7.65
N VAL A 163 -6.15 -22.64 7.18
CA VAL A 163 -7.39 -23.36 6.89
C VAL A 163 -7.18 -24.31 5.71
N GLY A 164 -6.56 -23.84 4.63
CA GLY A 164 -6.23 -24.68 3.46
C GLY A 164 -5.35 -25.89 3.78
N GLU A 165 -4.43 -25.73 4.75
CA GLU A 165 -3.57 -26.82 5.26
C GLU A 165 -4.27 -27.71 6.30
N GLY A 166 -5.54 -27.43 6.64
CA GLY A 166 -6.29 -28.19 7.65
C GLY A 166 -5.79 -28.01 9.10
N LEU A 167 -5.00 -26.96 9.37
CA LEU A 167 -4.48 -26.67 10.73
C LEU A 167 -5.54 -26.05 11.64
N ILE A 168 -6.48 -25.34 11.07
CA ILE A 168 -7.67 -24.76 11.72
C ILE A 168 -8.90 -24.91 10.81
N PRO A 169 -10.12 -25.07 11.35
CA PRO A 169 -11.31 -25.31 10.53
C PRO A 169 -11.88 -24.06 9.87
N ILE A 170 -11.69 -22.90 10.49
CA ILE A 170 -12.20 -21.60 10.02
C ILE A 170 -11.18 -20.52 10.31
N ASN A 171 -11.19 -19.48 9.50
CA ASN A 171 -10.35 -18.31 9.73
C ASN A 171 -10.97 -17.39 10.80
N PRO A 172 -10.38 -17.25 12.00
CA PRO A 172 -10.96 -16.44 13.07
C PRO A 172 -10.89 -14.93 12.81
N THR A 173 -10.26 -14.49 11.72
CA THR A 173 -10.26 -13.06 11.33
C THR A 173 -11.53 -12.65 10.60
N GLU A 174 -12.29 -13.58 9.98
CA GLU A 174 -13.49 -13.26 9.19
C GLU A 174 -14.55 -12.49 9.95
N GLY A 175 -14.74 -12.80 11.24
CA GLY A 175 -15.71 -12.10 12.09
C GLY A 175 -15.22 -10.81 12.72
N THR A 176 -14.01 -10.30 12.36
CA THR A 176 -13.44 -9.10 12.97
C THR A 176 -13.91 -7.82 12.28
N THR A 177 -14.05 -6.76 13.07
CA THR A 177 -14.32 -5.41 12.58
C THR A 177 -13.01 -4.63 12.42
N ILE A 178 -12.71 -4.22 11.18
CA ILE A 178 -11.52 -3.43 10.87
C ILE A 178 -11.86 -1.95 10.70
N PRO A 179 -10.98 -1.02 11.12
CA PRO A 179 -11.25 0.41 11.02
C PRO A 179 -11.37 0.85 9.56
N LYS A 180 -12.32 1.75 9.27
CA LYS A 180 -12.52 2.32 7.94
C LYS A 180 -11.33 3.22 7.56
N LEU A 181 -10.96 3.21 6.27
CA LEU A 181 -9.97 4.15 5.74
C LEU A 181 -10.63 5.51 5.57
N GLU A 182 -10.04 6.53 6.17
CA GLU A 182 -10.40 7.92 5.90
C GLU A 182 -9.69 8.38 4.63
N LYS A 183 -10.44 8.81 3.64
CA LYS A 183 -9.89 9.48 2.46
C LYS A 183 -9.56 10.92 2.87
N LYS A 184 -8.29 11.21 3.10
CA LYS A 184 -7.83 12.59 3.30
C LYS A 184 -7.45 13.18 1.94
N PRO A 185 -7.81 14.44 1.66
CA PRO A 185 -7.32 15.13 0.48
C PRO A 185 -5.79 15.05 0.44
N LYS A 186 -5.24 14.83 -0.72
CA LYS A 186 -3.78 14.86 -0.90
C LYS A 186 -3.35 16.31 -1.11
N PRO A 187 -2.28 16.76 -0.47
CA PRO A 187 -1.78 18.09 -0.71
C PRO A 187 -1.28 18.21 -2.15
N VAL A 188 -1.59 19.34 -2.78
CA VAL A 188 -1.17 19.73 -4.12
C VAL A 188 -0.61 21.14 -4.00
N LEU A 189 0.54 21.42 -4.62
CA LEU A 189 1.07 22.77 -4.70
C LEU A 189 0.27 23.59 -5.72
N LEU A 190 -0.13 24.78 -5.33
CA LEU A 190 -0.67 25.79 -6.23
C LEU A 190 0.43 26.37 -7.13
N GLU A 191 0.08 27.05 -8.21
CA GLU A 191 1.05 27.62 -9.16
C GLU A 191 2.05 28.56 -8.46
N GLU A 192 1.57 29.48 -7.64
CA GLU A 192 2.39 30.37 -6.85
C GLU A 192 3.33 29.64 -5.87
N GLN A 193 2.88 28.51 -5.33
CA GLN A 193 3.68 27.67 -4.44
C GLN A 193 4.74 26.89 -5.21
N ILE A 194 4.48 26.51 -6.47
CA ILE A 194 5.48 25.91 -7.36
C ILE A 194 6.57 26.93 -7.67
N GLU A 195 6.22 28.17 -7.96
CA GLU A 195 7.18 29.27 -8.19
C GLU A 195 8.05 29.51 -6.95
N GLN A 196 7.44 29.60 -5.76
CA GLN A 196 8.16 29.75 -4.49
C GLN A 196 9.12 28.56 -4.25
N PHE A 197 8.66 27.34 -4.52
CA PHE A 197 9.48 26.14 -4.40
C PHE A 197 10.68 26.17 -5.33
N MET A 198 10.50 26.53 -6.60
CA MET A 198 11.57 26.57 -7.61
C MET A 198 12.57 27.72 -7.33
N LYS A 199 12.11 28.84 -6.82
CA LYS A 199 12.95 29.99 -6.47
C LYS A 199 13.99 29.65 -5.40
N VAL A 200 13.67 28.80 -4.43
CA VAL A 200 14.61 28.35 -3.37
C VAL A 200 15.83 27.61 -3.93
N ILE A 201 15.67 26.98 -5.09
CA ILE A 201 16.70 26.14 -5.72
C ILE A 201 17.20 26.68 -7.06
N GLU A 202 16.90 27.96 -7.36
CA GLU A 202 17.30 28.59 -8.62
C GLU A 202 18.81 28.54 -8.86
N ASP A 203 19.60 28.73 -7.80
CA ASP A 203 21.06 28.69 -7.84
C ASP A 203 21.68 27.31 -7.60
N ASP A 204 20.85 26.26 -7.45
CA ASP A 204 21.30 24.87 -7.27
C ASP A 204 20.97 24.03 -8.51
N PRO A 205 21.87 23.97 -9.53
CA PRO A 205 21.55 23.31 -10.80
C PRO A 205 21.16 21.84 -10.67
N MET A 206 21.65 21.15 -9.64
CA MET A 206 21.32 19.74 -9.40
C MET A 206 19.86 19.57 -8.95
N TRP A 207 19.45 20.30 -7.92
CA TRP A 207 18.11 20.17 -7.38
C TRP A 207 17.07 20.92 -8.20
N HIS A 208 17.45 22.04 -8.85
CA HIS A 208 16.61 22.73 -9.81
C HIS A 208 16.16 21.76 -10.92
N ASP A 209 17.12 21.19 -11.67
CA ASP A 209 16.81 20.30 -12.79
C ASP A 209 16.08 19.03 -12.34
N PHE A 210 16.43 18.49 -11.16
CA PHE A 210 15.78 17.32 -10.59
C PHE A 210 14.30 17.58 -10.29
N PHE A 211 13.99 18.64 -9.54
CA PHE A 211 12.61 18.94 -9.16
C PHE A 211 11.79 19.54 -10.30
N TYR A 212 12.44 20.27 -11.21
CA TYR A 212 11.80 20.71 -12.45
C TYR A 212 11.35 19.51 -13.29
N THR A 213 12.21 18.51 -13.47
CA THR A 213 11.84 17.26 -14.14
C THR A 213 10.69 16.56 -13.44
N GLU A 214 10.72 16.46 -12.11
CA GLU A 214 9.64 15.81 -11.33
C GLU A 214 8.30 16.52 -11.51
N LEU A 215 8.28 17.85 -11.40
CA LEU A 215 7.09 18.68 -11.53
C LEU A 215 6.52 18.70 -12.96
N MET A 216 7.37 18.50 -13.98
CA MET A 216 6.96 18.49 -15.38
C MET A 216 6.63 17.10 -15.93
N THR A 217 6.94 16.01 -15.22
CA THR A 217 6.74 14.64 -15.70
C THR A 217 5.99 13.74 -14.72
N GLY A 218 5.93 14.10 -13.45
CA GLY A 218 5.30 13.31 -12.40
C GLY A 218 5.92 11.92 -12.22
N LEU A 219 7.22 11.75 -12.44
CA LEU A 219 7.92 10.49 -12.25
C LEU A 219 7.84 10.02 -10.80
N ARG A 220 7.89 8.70 -10.56
CA ARG A 220 8.06 8.22 -9.19
C ARG A 220 9.47 8.52 -8.70
N ARG A 221 9.64 8.83 -7.40
CA ARG A 221 10.97 9.15 -6.82
C ARG A 221 12.08 8.20 -7.25
N GLY A 222 11.83 6.89 -7.23
CA GLY A 222 12.84 5.92 -7.65
C GLY A 222 13.07 5.88 -9.16
N GLU A 223 12.11 6.29 -9.96
CA GLU A 223 12.22 6.38 -11.43
C GLU A 223 13.13 7.56 -11.80
N ILE A 224 12.84 8.76 -11.28
CA ILE A 224 13.67 9.94 -11.56
C ILE A 224 15.11 9.77 -11.04
N CYS A 225 15.31 9.17 -9.85
CA CYS A 225 16.64 8.82 -9.38
C CYS A 225 17.37 7.84 -10.29
N GLY A 226 16.66 7.03 -11.06
CA GLY A 226 17.22 5.98 -11.92
C GLY A 226 17.37 6.35 -13.39
N LEU A 227 17.16 7.60 -13.76
CA LEU A 227 17.30 8.04 -15.15
C LEU A 227 18.77 7.98 -15.60
N GLN A 228 18.99 7.40 -16.77
CA GLN A 228 20.28 7.37 -17.47
C GLN A 228 20.19 8.10 -18.80
N TRP A 229 21.30 8.60 -19.31
CA TRP A 229 21.34 9.32 -20.60
C TRP A 229 20.87 8.45 -21.77
N LYS A 230 21.07 7.14 -21.74
CA LYS A 230 20.55 6.20 -22.76
C LYS A 230 19.03 6.09 -22.79
N ASP A 231 18.35 6.60 -21.76
CA ASP A 231 16.88 6.62 -21.71
C ASP A 231 16.28 7.83 -22.42
N PHE A 232 17.10 8.85 -22.67
CA PHE A 232 16.70 10.07 -23.34
C PHE A 232 17.12 10.05 -24.81
N ASP A 233 16.13 10.09 -25.68
CA ASP A 233 16.28 10.24 -27.12
C ASP A 233 16.21 11.73 -27.46
N GLU A 234 17.36 12.32 -27.80
CA GLU A 234 17.50 13.75 -28.04
C GLU A 234 16.80 14.22 -29.33
N GLU A 235 16.76 13.37 -30.36
CA GLU A 235 16.13 13.70 -31.64
C GLU A 235 14.61 13.68 -31.53
N ALA A 236 14.07 12.61 -30.93
CA ALA A 236 12.65 12.44 -30.73
C ALA A 236 12.11 13.23 -29.53
N GLY A 237 12.95 13.77 -28.64
CA GLY A 237 12.52 14.42 -27.40
C GLY A 237 11.78 13.49 -26.47
N THR A 238 12.12 12.19 -26.44
CA THR A 238 11.36 11.18 -25.67
C THR A 238 12.19 10.61 -24.53
N LEU A 239 11.49 10.25 -23.45
CA LEU A 239 12.07 9.60 -22.29
C LEU A 239 11.51 8.20 -22.09
N HIS A 240 12.39 7.22 -21.90
CA HIS A 240 12.04 5.83 -21.64
C HIS A 240 12.29 5.48 -20.16
N VAL A 241 11.24 5.40 -19.36
CA VAL A 241 11.32 5.01 -17.95
C VAL A 241 11.28 3.49 -17.83
N GLN A 242 12.41 2.86 -17.50
CA GLN A 242 12.52 1.39 -17.46
C GLN A 242 13.12 0.85 -16.15
N ARG A 243 13.63 1.71 -15.28
CA ARG A 243 14.22 1.29 -14.01
C ARG A 243 13.80 2.16 -12.84
N THR A 244 14.04 1.65 -11.65
CA THR A 244 13.80 2.36 -10.38
C THR A 244 14.93 2.11 -9.41
N ILE A 245 15.35 3.14 -8.70
CA ILE A 245 16.32 3.04 -7.61
C ILE A 245 15.56 2.84 -6.29
N LYS A 246 16.02 1.88 -5.50
CA LYS A 246 15.57 1.64 -4.13
C LYS A 246 16.77 1.65 -3.20
N PHE A 247 16.55 2.11 -1.98
CA PHE A 247 17.53 1.96 -0.91
C PHE A 247 17.03 0.87 0.04
N LEU A 248 17.71 -0.27 0.04
CA LEU A 248 17.33 -1.44 0.82
C LEU A 248 18.61 -2.05 1.44
N ASN A 249 18.51 -2.48 2.69
CA ASN A 249 19.63 -3.12 3.41
C ASN A 249 20.94 -2.30 3.32
N ASN A 250 20.82 -0.99 3.51
CA ASN A 250 21.92 -0.02 3.49
C ASN A 250 22.65 0.08 2.13
N SER A 251 22.05 -0.37 1.04
CA SER A 251 22.61 -0.31 -0.31
C SER A 251 21.60 0.24 -1.32
N LEU A 252 22.11 0.87 -2.38
CA LEU A 252 21.33 1.26 -3.54
C LEU A 252 21.12 0.03 -4.42
N MET A 253 19.89 -0.24 -4.75
CA MET A 253 19.51 -1.32 -5.66
C MET A 253 18.84 -0.74 -6.89
N VAL A 254 19.40 -1.06 -8.05
CA VAL A 254 18.78 -0.81 -9.34
C VAL A 254 17.83 -1.97 -9.63
N GLY A 255 16.58 -1.68 -9.87
CA GLY A 255 15.58 -2.69 -10.20
C GLY A 255 14.72 -2.24 -11.37
N GLU A 256 14.06 -3.18 -11.99
CA GLU A 256 13.04 -2.87 -12.99
C GLU A 256 11.85 -2.15 -12.36
N THR A 257 11.06 -1.48 -13.19
CA THR A 257 9.82 -0.85 -12.76
C THR A 257 8.87 -1.88 -12.15
N LYS A 258 8.00 -1.42 -11.24
CA LYS A 258 7.14 -2.32 -10.44
C LYS A 258 6.15 -3.11 -11.28
N THR A 259 5.72 -2.57 -12.40
CA THR A 259 4.69 -3.13 -13.30
C THR A 259 5.10 -2.93 -14.75
N ASN A 260 4.49 -3.67 -15.68
CA ASN A 260 4.72 -3.49 -17.11
C ASN A 260 4.39 -2.06 -17.59
N GLU A 261 3.36 -1.44 -17.02
CA GLU A 261 2.99 -0.04 -17.30
C GLU A 261 4.00 0.96 -16.72
N GLY A 262 4.83 0.51 -15.76
CA GLY A 262 5.96 1.30 -15.27
C GLY A 262 7.08 1.44 -16.32
N ASN A 263 7.23 0.45 -17.20
CA ASN A 263 8.12 0.52 -18.36
C ASN A 263 7.36 1.25 -19.48
N ARG A 264 7.67 2.53 -19.66
CA ARG A 264 6.94 3.41 -20.56
C ARG A 264 7.84 4.43 -21.26
N LYS A 265 7.47 4.78 -22.48
CA LYS A 265 8.10 5.85 -23.26
C LYS A 265 7.08 6.96 -23.50
N PHE A 266 7.46 8.20 -23.31
CA PHE A 266 6.63 9.36 -23.55
C PHE A 266 7.46 10.56 -24.02
N VAL A 267 6.80 11.51 -24.69
CA VAL A 267 7.41 12.75 -25.17
C VAL A 267 7.58 13.71 -24.00
N LEU A 268 8.77 14.26 -23.82
CA LEU A 268 9.04 15.28 -22.82
C LEU A 268 8.50 16.64 -23.25
N PRO A 269 8.08 17.52 -22.32
CA PRO A 269 7.96 18.94 -22.61
C PRO A 269 9.26 19.49 -23.17
N LYS A 270 9.18 20.38 -24.16
CA LYS A 270 10.36 20.92 -24.83
C LYS A 270 11.36 21.52 -23.85
N SER A 271 10.89 22.27 -22.84
CA SER A 271 11.72 22.86 -21.81
C SER A 271 12.57 21.82 -21.04
N VAL A 272 12.00 20.66 -20.72
CA VAL A 272 12.72 19.56 -20.05
C VAL A 272 13.72 18.91 -21.02
N ALA A 273 13.34 18.71 -22.29
CA ALA A 273 14.23 18.13 -23.29
C ALA A 273 15.44 19.03 -23.55
N ASP A 274 15.22 20.35 -23.68
CA ASP A 274 16.29 21.32 -23.87
C ASP A 274 17.22 21.40 -22.63
N MET A 275 16.65 21.40 -21.43
CA MET A 275 17.40 21.34 -20.19
C MET A 275 18.26 20.04 -20.10
N PHE A 276 17.73 18.90 -20.51
CA PHE A 276 18.48 17.64 -20.54
C PHE A 276 19.65 17.70 -21.54
N LYS A 277 19.45 18.31 -22.71
CA LYS A 277 20.53 18.52 -23.71
C LYS A 277 21.67 19.35 -23.13
N GLU A 278 21.36 20.46 -22.45
CA GLU A 278 22.37 21.31 -21.82
C GLU A 278 23.09 20.59 -20.68
N ARG A 279 22.33 19.92 -19.79
CA ARG A 279 22.88 19.16 -18.68
C ARG A 279 23.82 18.02 -19.14
N LYS A 280 23.49 17.36 -20.25
CA LYS A 280 24.31 16.27 -20.80
C LYS A 280 25.68 16.74 -21.26
N LYS A 281 25.85 17.98 -21.70
CA LYS A 281 27.15 18.56 -22.09
C LYS A 281 28.14 18.63 -20.93
N THR A 282 27.63 18.76 -19.71
CA THR A 282 28.44 18.93 -18.48
C THR A 282 28.48 17.70 -17.58
N CYS A 283 27.64 16.68 -17.86
CA CYS A 283 27.51 15.47 -17.05
C CYS A 283 28.25 14.30 -17.70
N TYR A 284 29.36 13.86 -17.08
CA TYR A 284 30.24 12.80 -17.59
C TYR A 284 29.91 11.40 -17.06
N THR A 285 28.76 11.22 -16.42
CA THR A 285 28.31 9.95 -15.85
C THR A 285 27.21 9.34 -16.68
N GLU A 286 26.89 8.06 -16.45
CA GLU A 286 25.73 7.44 -17.10
C GLU A 286 24.38 7.96 -16.57
N TRP A 287 24.37 8.51 -15.33
CA TRP A 287 23.16 8.97 -14.65
C TRP A 287 22.83 10.41 -14.98
N VAL A 288 21.55 10.69 -15.23
CA VAL A 288 21.07 12.08 -15.41
C VAL A 288 21.23 12.88 -14.11
N PHE A 289 20.97 12.20 -12.98
CA PHE A 289 21.10 12.78 -11.64
C PHE A 289 22.04 11.91 -10.78
N PRO A 290 23.35 12.11 -10.86
CA PRO A 290 24.33 11.39 -10.07
C PRO A 290 24.42 11.91 -8.62
N GLN A 291 25.06 11.14 -7.73
CA GLN A 291 25.44 11.64 -6.41
C GLN A 291 26.58 12.66 -6.53
N GLN A 292 26.53 13.70 -5.72
CA GLN A 292 27.51 14.78 -5.73
C GLN A 292 28.95 14.29 -5.46
N TYR A 293 29.13 13.38 -4.49
CA TYR A 293 30.47 12.90 -4.08
C TYR A 293 30.82 11.51 -4.63
N LYS A 294 29.89 10.84 -5.28
CA LYS A 294 30.05 9.52 -5.92
C LYS A 294 29.30 9.50 -7.25
N PRO A 295 29.85 10.21 -8.27
CA PRO A 295 29.12 10.44 -9.52
C PRO A 295 28.89 9.15 -10.35
N GLU A 296 29.59 8.08 -10.03
CA GLU A 296 29.33 6.73 -10.55
C GLU A 296 28.03 6.10 -10.05
N LEU A 297 27.43 6.67 -8.99
CA LEU A 297 26.17 6.20 -8.43
C LEU A 297 25.04 7.19 -8.71
N PRO A 298 23.78 6.69 -8.87
CA PRO A 298 22.61 7.56 -9.01
C PRO A 298 22.30 8.27 -7.69
N VAL A 299 21.61 9.40 -7.77
CA VAL A 299 21.13 10.10 -6.57
C VAL A 299 20.34 9.16 -5.66
N ASN A 300 20.65 9.19 -4.37
CA ASN A 300 19.95 8.36 -3.39
C ASN A 300 18.53 8.89 -3.17
N PRO A 301 17.50 8.05 -3.30
CA PRO A 301 16.10 8.45 -3.02
C PRO A 301 15.88 9.04 -1.62
N ALA A 302 16.72 8.67 -0.63
CA ALA A 302 16.65 9.28 0.70
C ALA A 302 17.19 10.73 0.68
N THR A 303 18.28 10.98 -0.04
CA THR A 303 18.84 12.33 -0.21
C THR A 303 17.83 13.23 -0.94
N ALA A 304 17.21 12.74 -2.01
CA ALA A 304 16.14 13.47 -2.72
C ALA A 304 14.95 13.80 -1.80
N TYR A 305 14.58 12.88 -0.90
CA TYR A 305 13.55 13.14 0.10
C TYR A 305 13.94 14.22 1.10
N HIS A 306 15.18 14.19 1.61
CA HIS A 306 15.67 15.21 2.54
C HIS A 306 15.81 16.58 1.86
N ALA A 307 16.26 16.63 0.60
CA ALA A 307 16.27 17.85 -0.20
C ALA A 307 14.87 18.45 -0.34
N LEU A 308 13.86 17.64 -0.68
CA LEU A 308 12.47 18.10 -0.71
C LEU A 308 12.04 18.74 0.62
N LYS A 309 12.34 18.07 1.76
CA LYS A 309 11.93 18.60 3.07
C LYS A 309 12.61 19.93 3.40
N ARG A 310 13.89 20.07 3.07
CA ARG A 310 14.63 21.31 3.22
C ARG A 310 14.02 22.42 2.37
N ILE A 311 13.78 22.17 1.09
CA ILE A 311 13.23 23.16 0.16
C ILE A 311 11.83 23.61 0.60
N LEU A 312 10.94 22.69 0.97
CA LEU A 312 9.60 23.04 1.47
C LEU A 312 9.66 23.93 2.72
N MET A 313 10.58 23.63 3.63
CA MET A 313 10.79 24.43 4.85
C MET A 313 11.33 25.82 4.52
N GLU A 314 12.33 25.94 3.67
CA GLU A 314 12.95 27.20 3.24
C GLU A 314 11.97 28.07 2.45
N ALA A 315 11.09 27.45 1.65
CA ALA A 315 10.01 28.13 0.92
C ALA A 315 8.80 28.50 1.79
N GLY A 316 8.76 28.06 3.07
CA GLY A 316 7.60 28.28 3.93
C GLY A 316 6.35 27.50 3.51
N LEU A 317 6.54 26.40 2.74
CA LEU A 317 5.45 25.58 2.20
C LEU A 317 5.05 24.44 3.15
N PRO A 318 3.81 23.93 3.04
CA PRO A 318 3.35 22.80 3.84
C PRO A 318 4.22 21.56 3.66
N ASP A 319 4.35 20.76 4.73
CA ASP A 319 5.06 19.48 4.66
C ASP A 319 4.35 18.49 3.75
N MET A 320 5.06 18.02 2.71
CA MET A 320 4.54 17.11 1.68
C MET A 320 5.44 15.89 1.53
N ARG A 321 4.86 14.78 1.10
CA ARG A 321 5.62 13.59 0.70
C ARG A 321 6.12 13.76 -0.73
N PHE A 322 7.21 13.10 -1.07
CA PHE A 322 7.72 13.11 -2.44
C PHE A 322 6.67 12.74 -3.50
N HIS A 323 5.82 11.76 -3.17
CA HIS A 323 4.75 11.33 -4.09
C HIS A 323 3.64 12.38 -4.29
N ASP A 324 3.56 13.37 -3.41
CA ASP A 324 2.56 14.45 -3.53
C ASP A 324 2.98 15.46 -4.63
N LEU A 325 4.28 15.57 -5.00
CA LEU A 325 4.72 16.31 -6.19
C LEU A 325 4.16 15.71 -7.48
N ARG A 326 4.17 14.38 -7.57
CA ARG A 326 3.53 13.68 -8.69
C ARG A 326 2.02 13.91 -8.70
N HIS A 327 1.36 14.02 -7.54
CA HIS A 327 -0.05 14.42 -7.48
C HIS A 327 -0.24 15.87 -7.94
N THR A 328 0.68 16.76 -7.61
CA THR A 328 0.70 18.13 -8.11
C THR A 328 0.74 18.16 -9.64
N PHE A 329 1.73 17.50 -10.26
CA PHE A 329 1.79 17.35 -11.73
C PHE A 329 0.48 16.83 -12.30
N ALA A 330 -0.03 15.73 -11.75
CA ALA A 330 -1.20 15.07 -12.31
C ALA A 330 -2.49 15.91 -12.17
N THR A 331 -2.62 16.71 -11.09
CA THR A 331 -3.74 17.62 -10.89
C THR A 331 -3.68 18.77 -11.90
N HIS A 332 -2.53 19.44 -12.04
CA HIS A 332 -2.38 20.52 -13.00
C HIS A 332 -2.54 20.04 -14.44
N ALA A 333 -1.96 18.88 -14.79
CA ALA A 333 -2.12 18.28 -16.10
C ALA A 333 -3.59 17.95 -16.44
N ALA A 334 -4.34 17.42 -15.48
CA ALA A 334 -5.76 17.15 -15.64
C ALA A 334 -6.56 18.44 -15.78
N SER A 335 -6.27 19.46 -14.95
CA SER A 335 -6.91 20.78 -15.03
C SER A 335 -6.62 21.50 -16.37
N SER A 336 -5.45 21.26 -16.96
CA SER A 336 -5.09 21.77 -18.29
C SER A 336 -5.73 21.01 -19.44
N GLY A 337 -6.59 20.01 -19.19
CA GLY A 337 -7.37 19.32 -20.22
C GLY A 337 -6.69 18.09 -20.81
N ILE A 338 -5.59 17.61 -20.26
CA ILE A 338 -4.99 16.34 -20.72
C ILE A 338 -5.95 15.19 -20.41
N ASP A 339 -6.27 14.39 -21.44
CA ASP A 339 -7.20 13.28 -21.27
C ASP A 339 -6.68 12.25 -20.24
N PRO A 340 -7.57 11.65 -19.42
CA PRO A 340 -7.17 10.77 -18.33
C PRO A 340 -6.40 9.52 -18.76
N ARG A 341 -6.59 9.04 -19.99
CA ARG A 341 -5.90 7.86 -20.51
C ARG A 341 -4.45 8.18 -20.87
N THR A 342 -4.24 9.31 -21.54
CA THR A 342 -2.89 9.85 -21.85
C THR A 342 -2.14 10.15 -20.55
N LEU A 343 -2.77 10.83 -19.60
CA LEU A 343 -2.19 11.12 -18.30
C LEU A 343 -1.83 9.83 -17.52
N SER A 344 -2.72 8.83 -17.57
CA SER A 344 -2.45 7.51 -16.96
C SER A 344 -1.25 6.81 -17.61
N GLY A 345 -1.10 6.94 -18.93
CA GLY A 345 0.05 6.44 -19.68
C GLY A 345 1.36 7.12 -19.28
N ILE A 346 1.39 8.45 -19.22
CA ILE A 346 2.56 9.24 -18.79
C ILE A 346 2.95 8.85 -17.34
N LEU A 347 1.97 8.76 -16.46
CA LEU A 347 2.18 8.38 -15.07
C LEU A 347 2.53 6.89 -14.89
N GLY A 348 2.19 6.00 -15.83
CA GLY A 348 2.36 4.56 -15.68
C GLY A 348 1.48 3.99 -14.55
N HIS A 349 0.19 4.30 -14.59
CA HIS A 349 -0.82 3.70 -13.70
C HIS A 349 -1.38 2.44 -14.36
N THR A 350 -1.46 1.35 -13.60
CA THR A 350 -2.02 0.06 -14.05
C THR A 350 -3.50 0.14 -14.41
N LYS A 351 -4.22 1.11 -13.86
CA LYS A 351 -5.65 1.32 -14.12
C LYS A 351 -5.92 2.81 -14.30
N ALA A 352 -6.50 3.18 -15.44
CA ALA A 352 -6.95 4.56 -15.69
C ALA A 352 -8.00 5.01 -14.67
N SER A 353 -8.80 4.09 -14.10
CA SER A 353 -9.73 4.39 -13.01
C SER A 353 -9.05 5.03 -11.81
N PHE A 354 -7.79 4.68 -11.51
CA PHE A 354 -7.06 5.32 -10.42
C PHE A 354 -6.78 6.80 -10.70
N THR A 355 -6.49 7.14 -11.94
CA THR A 355 -6.34 8.54 -12.40
C THR A 355 -7.67 9.26 -12.33
N LEU A 356 -8.74 8.67 -12.83
CA LEU A 356 -10.09 9.18 -12.74
C LEU A 356 -10.53 9.40 -11.27
N ASP A 357 -10.44 8.40 -10.42
CA ASP A 357 -10.85 8.48 -9.00
C ASP A 357 -10.05 9.53 -8.19
N THR A 358 -8.85 9.85 -8.63
CA THR A 358 -7.96 10.78 -7.90
C THR A 358 -8.15 12.23 -8.38
N TYR A 359 -8.50 12.42 -9.66
CA TYR A 359 -8.52 13.74 -10.33
C TYR A 359 -9.91 14.13 -10.86
N THR A 360 -10.97 13.41 -10.54
CA THR A 360 -12.35 13.67 -11.00
C THR A 360 -13.08 14.83 -10.32
N HIS A 361 -12.39 15.80 -9.76
CA HIS A 361 -13.05 17.09 -9.55
C HIS A 361 -13.09 17.81 -10.90
N VAL A 362 -14.15 17.52 -11.67
CA VAL A 362 -14.46 18.29 -12.89
C VAL A 362 -14.61 19.74 -12.46
N THR A 363 -13.63 20.56 -12.78
CA THR A 363 -13.70 21.99 -12.52
C THR A 363 -14.66 22.63 -13.52
N THR A 364 -15.26 23.79 -13.15
CA THR A 364 -16.10 24.56 -14.06
C THR A 364 -15.34 24.92 -15.35
N ASP A 365 -14.03 25.13 -15.26
CA ASP A 365 -13.17 25.42 -16.41
C ASP A 365 -13.02 24.23 -17.36
N MET A 366 -12.92 23.01 -16.85
CA MET A 366 -12.92 21.80 -17.67
C MET A 366 -14.26 21.64 -18.42
N GLN A 367 -15.39 21.99 -17.77
CA GLN A 367 -16.70 21.97 -18.41
C GLN A 367 -16.80 23.03 -19.51
N LYS A 368 -16.29 24.24 -19.27
CA LYS A 368 -16.22 25.32 -20.28
C LYS A 368 -15.34 24.92 -21.47
N GLN A 369 -14.16 24.31 -21.23
CA GLN A 369 -13.29 23.82 -22.30
C GLN A 369 -13.96 22.71 -23.11
N ALA A 370 -14.61 21.75 -22.46
CA ALA A 370 -15.34 20.67 -23.13
C ALA A 370 -16.48 21.25 -23.99
N ALA A 371 -17.23 22.22 -23.46
CA ALA A 371 -18.29 22.92 -24.21
C ALA A 371 -17.73 23.66 -25.43
N LYS A 372 -16.56 24.29 -25.29
CA LYS A 372 -15.88 24.99 -26.41
C LYS A 372 -15.42 24.00 -27.49
N VAL A 373 -14.84 22.85 -27.12
CA VAL A 373 -14.42 21.80 -28.07
C VAL A 373 -15.64 21.24 -28.81
N VAL A 374 -16.73 20.93 -28.10
CA VAL A 374 -17.99 20.44 -28.71
C VAL A 374 -18.60 21.51 -29.62
N GLY A 375 -18.60 22.77 -29.15
CA GLY A 375 -19.09 23.90 -29.96
C GLY A 375 -18.33 24.05 -31.26
N ASN A 376 -17.01 24.07 -31.25
CA ASN A 376 -16.18 24.17 -32.44
C ASN A 376 -16.43 23.01 -33.43
N TYR A 377 -16.48 21.77 -32.90
CA TYR A 377 -16.77 20.58 -33.72
C TYR A 377 -18.15 20.66 -34.39
N LEU A 378 -19.16 21.16 -33.68
CA LEU A 378 -20.51 21.31 -34.23
C LEU A 378 -20.61 22.48 -35.22
N THR A 379 -19.86 23.56 -35.00
CA THR A 379 -19.74 24.68 -35.95
C THR A 379 -19.21 24.21 -37.29
N ASP A 380 -18.18 23.35 -37.29
CA ASP A 380 -17.62 22.77 -38.52
C ASP A 380 -18.63 21.88 -39.30
N ILE A 381 -19.56 21.23 -38.57
CA ILE A 381 -20.58 20.35 -39.16
C ILE A 381 -21.81 21.14 -39.62
N PHE A 382 -22.28 22.07 -38.81
CA PHE A 382 -23.56 22.76 -39.04
C PHE A 382 -23.41 24.11 -39.74
N GLY A 383 -22.19 24.63 -39.84
CA GLY A 383 -21.92 25.93 -40.48
C GLY A 383 -22.49 27.15 -39.68
N GLU A 384 -22.88 26.92 -38.45
CA GLU A 384 -23.37 27.99 -37.57
C GLU A 384 -22.25 28.42 -36.62
N GLU A 385 -21.98 29.72 -36.55
CA GLU A 385 -21.05 30.29 -35.58
C GLU A 385 -21.71 30.22 -34.18
N LEU A 386 -21.43 29.13 -33.43
CA LEU A 386 -21.84 29.03 -32.04
C LEU A 386 -20.99 30.04 -31.24
N LYS A 387 -21.62 31.13 -30.76
CA LYS A 387 -20.93 32.11 -29.94
C LYS A 387 -20.32 31.44 -28.73
N PRO A 388 -18.98 31.57 -28.49
CA PRO A 388 -18.38 31.09 -27.26
C PRO A 388 -19.03 31.81 -26.05
N TRP A 389 -19.01 31.11 -24.93
CA TRP A 389 -19.37 31.75 -23.66
C TRP A 389 -18.47 32.99 -23.44
N GLU A 390 -19.04 34.18 -23.51
CA GLU A 390 -18.33 35.39 -23.10
C GLU A 390 -18.18 35.33 -21.58
N ASP A 391 -16.93 35.39 -21.10
CA ASP A 391 -16.69 35.67 -19.70
C ASP A 391 -17.27 37.09 -19.45
N GLU A 392 -18.36 37.18 -18.71
CA GLU A 392 -18.81 38.47 -18.18
C GLU A 392 -17.68 38.98 -17.27
N GLU A 393 -16.85 39.86 -17.81
CA GLU A 393 -15.98 40.70 -17.00
C GLU A 393 -16.92 41.38 -15.99
N LYS A 394 -16.69 41.05 -14.73
CA LYS A 394 -17.33 41.79 -13.62
C LYS A 394 -16.96 43.24 -13.76
N THR A 395 -17.81 44.01 -14.39
CA THR A 395 -17.79 45.45 -14.30
C THR A 395 -18.00 45.80 -12.83
N VAL A 396 -16.92 46.08 -12.15
CA VAL A 396 -16.95 46.69 -10.82
C VAL A 396 -17.58 48.05 -11.02
N MET A 397 -18.87 48.19 -10.75
CA MET A 397 -19.48 49.49 -10.54
C MET A 397 -18.91 50.07 -9.25
N GLU A 398 -17.99 51.02 -9.38
CA GLU A 398 -17.75 52.04 -8.36
C GLU A 398 -19.05 52.84 -8.17
N LEU A 399 -19.61 52.78 -6.96
CA LEU A 399 -20.49 53.78 -6.38
C LEU A 399 -20.17 53.90 -4.88
#